data_57686fa01a085073692507b86b37477f
#
_entry.id   57686fa01a085073692507b86b37477f
#
_cell.length_a   1.000
_cell.length_b   1.000
_cell.length_c   1.000
_cell.angle_alpha   90.00
_cell.angle_beta   90.00
_cell.angle_gamma   90.00
#
_symmetry.space_group_name_H-M   'P 1'
#
loop_
_entity.id
_entity.type
_entity.pdbx_description
1 polymer ?
#
loop_
_entity_poly.entity_id
_entity_poly.type
_entity_poly.pdbx_seq_one_letter_code
_entity_poly.pdbx_strand_id
1 'polypeptide(L)'
;GDVADVDHRVTAQLAAAPTPAPSPVPALRPPAPQLRPGEKLQPLVGGSATIARNMDASLSVPTATSQRVIPVKAMEENRRILNHHREAVRQSKISFTHLVAWAIVRALGKHPGMNDAFVESEGRPQRVKKPHVNLGVAVDVTKKDGSRTLLVPNIKIAEELDFAEFVATFDNLVGKARRGTIEPEAFLGTSISLTNPGTLGTTSSAPRLMPGQGCIVATGAMGYPPEYLAMPEEIVASLGISRVMAVTSTYDHRIVQGAESGAFLATLQDLLLGAGGFYERIFRDLKVPHRPVVWEPDRNPPLLGGSSRLETVEKQARILPLINFYRVRGHLLADLDPLGVDTPPYHAELDPATFGYTLWDLDRKFVTNGLAGRDHATLREILEVLRQTYCGKVGAEFMNIQDPEQKKWLMDRMESCRNRATLSVEE
;
A
#
# COMPACT_ATOMS: atom_id res chain seq x y z
N GLY A 1 -8.72 -64.31 -20.99
CA GLY A 1 -9.33 -63.32 -21.79
C GLY A 1 -8.42 -62.07 -21.79
N ASP A 2 -7.85 -61.75 -22.93
CA ASP A 2 -6.75 -60.80 -23.14
C ASP A 2 -7.13 -59.37 -22.92
N VAL A 3 -6.24 -58.65 -22.30
CA VAL A 3 -6.30 -57.17 -22.01
C VAL A 3 -6.25 -56.34 -23.31
N ALA A 4 -5.93 -56.96 -24.45
CA ALA A 4 -5.87 -56.29 -25.76
C ALA A 4 -7.25 -56.01 -26.41
N ASP A 5 -8.32 -56.61 -25.94
CA ASP A 5 -9.65 -56.51 -26.57
C ASP A 5 -10.50 -55.37 -25.97
N VAL A 6 -10.02 -54.73 -24.89
CA VAL A 6 -10.75 -53.59 -24.25
C VAL A 6 -10.39 -52.23 -24.86
N ASP A 7 -9.18 -52.10 -25.40
CA ASP A 7 -8.71 -50.84 -25.96
C ASP A 7 -9.33 -50.49 -27.33
N HIS A 8 -9.77 -51.49 -28.12
CA HIS A 8 -10.41 -51.22 -29.42
C HIS A 8 -11.86 -50.80 -29.35
N ARG A 9 -12.55 -50.96 -28.22
CA ARG A 9 -13.94 -50.48 -28.04
C ARG A 9 -14.04 -49.06 -27.51
N VAL A 10 -13.03 -48.57 -26.83
CA VAL A 10 -13.01 -47.19 -26.31
C VAL A 10 -12.66 -46.17 -27.39
N THR A 11 -11.81 -46.57 -28.35
CA THR A 11 -11.42 -45.69 -29.48
C THR A 11 -12.50 -45.53 -30.55
N ALA A 12 -13.47 -46.44 -30.65
CA ALA A 12 -14.54 -46.33 -31.64
C ALA A 12 -15.73 -45.45 -31.23
N GLN A 13 -15.83 -45.08 -29.93
CA GLN A 13 -16.89 -44.17 -29.42
C GLN A 13 -16.54 -42.69 -29.45
N LEU A 14 -15.30 -42.33 -29.76
CA LEU A 14 -14.83 -40.92 -29.80
C LEU A 14 -14.91 -40.27 -31.20
N ALA A 15 -15.43 -40.98 -32.20
CA ALA A 15 -15.53 -40.49 -33.57
C ALA A 15 -16.97 -40.04 -33.99
N ALA A 16 -17.83 -39.67 -33.02
CA ALA A 16 -19.07 -38.97 -33.34
C ALA A 16 -18.78 -37.51 -33.60
N ALA A 17 -19.08 -37.00 -34.81
CA ALA A 17 -18.91 -35.60 -35.18
C ALA A 17 -19.60 -34.68 -34.17
N PRO A 18 -18.97 -33.54 -33.80
CA PRO A 18 -19.55 -32.61 -32.85
C PRO A 18 -20.88 -32.07 -33.40
N THR A 19 -21.95 -32.28 -32.64
CA THR A 19 -23.22 -31.59 -32.86
C THR A 19 -22.98 -30.08 -32.86
N PRO A 20 -23.47 -29.32 -33.87
CA PRO A 20 -23.31 -27.87 -33.88
C PRO A 20 -23.91 -27.29 -32.61
N ALA A 21 -23.11 -26.53 -31.87
CA ALA A 21 -23.57 -25.81 -30.70
C ALA A 21 -24.80 -24.96 -31.04
N PRO A 22 -25.84 -24.96 -30.19
CA PRO A 22 -27.02 -24.13 -30.42
C PRO A 22 -26.57 -22.66 -30.52
N SER A 23 -27.02 -21.99 -31.56
CA SER A 23 -26.77 -20.53 -31.72
C SER A 23 -27.20 -19.80 -30.46
N PRO A 24 -26.42 -18.82 -29.97
CA PRO A 24 -26.79 -18.08 -28.80
C PRO A 24 -28.15 -17.40 -29.00
N VAL A 25 -29.12 -17.82 -28.18
CA VAL A 25 -30.43 -17.17 -28.15
C VAL A 25 -30.20 -15.71 -27.77
N PRO A 26 -30.66 -14.72 -28.57
CA PRO A 26 -30.54 -13.31 -28.19
C PRO A 26 -31.22 -13.13 -26.84
N ALA A 27 -30.47 -12.62 -25.86
CA ALA A 27 -31.01 -12.32 -24.56
C ALA A 27 -32.16 -11.33 -24.74
N LEU A 28 -33.40 -11.78 -24.50
CA LEU A 28 -34.60 -10.95 -24.53
C LEU A 28 -34.37 -9.82 -23.51
N ARG A 29 -34.15 -8.59 -23.97
CA ARG A 29 -34.16 -7.43 -23.09
C ARG A 29 -35.53 -7.38 -22.43
N PRO A 30 -35.58 -7.32 -21.09
CA PRO A 30 -36.83 -7.16 -20.38
C PRO A 30 -37.55 -5.92 -20.90
N PRO A 31 -38.87 -5.92 -21.04
CA PRO A 31 -39.64 -4.74 -21.46
C PRO A 31 -39.35 -3.57 -20.51
N ALA A 32 -39.28 -2.36 -21.03
CA ALA A 32 -39.06 -1.17 -20.22
C ALA A 32 -40.10 -1.13 -19.10
N PRO A 33 -39.68 -0.92 -17.84
CA PRO A 33 -40.57 -0.87 -16.70
C PRO A 33 -41.61 0.25 -16.91
N GLN A 34 -42.90 -0.05 -16.69
CA GLN A 34 -43.93 0.98 -16.68
C GLN A 34 -43.75 1.86 -15.43
N LEU A 35 -43.61 3.17 -15.65
CA LEU A 35 -43.45 4.14 -14.57
C LEU A 35 -44.70 4.18 -13.68
N ARG A 36 -44.50 4.14 -12.38
CA ARG A 36 -45.55 4.31 -11.38
C ARG A 36 -45.81 5.80 -11.11
N PRO A 37 -46.96 6.16 -10.55
CA PRO A 37 -47.25 7.55 -10.17
C PRO A 37 -46.16 8.07 -9.21
N GLY A 38 -45.52 9.19 -9.55
CA GLY A 38 -44.44 9.79 -8.76
C GLY A 38 -43.00 9.43 -9.20
N GLU A 39 -42.82 8.40 -10.03
CA GLU A 39 -41.52 8.07 -10.62
C GLU A 39 -41.21 9.04 -11.80
N LYS A 40 -39.94 9.46 -11.87
CA LYS A 40 -39.47 10.38 -12.93
C LYS A 40 -38.29 9.75 -13.66
N LEU A 41 -38.30 9.82 -14.96
CA LEU A 41 -37.14 9.49 -15.79
C LEU A 41 -36.12 10.63 -15.71
N GLN A 42 -34.89 10.29 -15.34
CA GLN A 42 -33.76 11.20 -15.41
C GLN A 42 -32.74 10.63 -16.40
N PRO A 43 -32.49 11.33 -17.52
CA PRO A 43 -31.55 10.84 -18.53
C PRO A 43 -30.11 10.83 -17.95
N LEU A 44 -29.41 9.74 -18.19
CA LEU A 44 -27.96 9.66 -17.93
C LEU A 44 -27.22 10.35 -19.08
N VAL A 45 -26.45 11.40 -18.78
CA VAL A 45 -25.70 12.16 -19.78
C VAL A 45 -24.21 12.21 -19.46
N GLY A 46 -23.38 12.40 -20.51
CA GLY A 46 -21.93 12.53 -20.34
C GLY A 46 -21.29 11.30 -19.66
N GLY A 47 -20.50 11.51 -18.64
CA GLY A 47 -19.79 10.45 -17.92
C GLY A 47 -20.69 9.35 -17.36
N SER A 48 -21.89 9.69 -16.85
CA SER A 48 -22.84 8.70 -16.31
C SER A 48 -23.37 7.76 -17.41
N ALA A 49 -23.63 8.28 -18.61
CA ALA A 49 -24.02 7.44 -19.74
C ALA A 49 -22.88 6.53 -20.22
N THR A 50 -21.64 7.02 -20.15
CA THR A 50 -20.45 6.22 -20.48
C THR A 50 -20.24 5.11 -19.47
N ILE A 51 -20.41 5.38 -18.15
CA ILE A 51 -20.33 4.37 -17.10
C ILE A 51 -21.39 3.28 -17.33
N ALA A 52 -22.63 3.64 -17.62
CA ALA A 52 -23.70 2.67 -17.89
C ALA A 52 -23.32 1.74 -19.05
N ARG A 53 -22.88 2.30 -20.17
CA ARG A 53 -22.44 1.51 -21.36
C ARG A 53 -21.25 0.60 -21.02
N ASN A 54 -20.28 1.09 -20.23
CA ASN A 54 -19.13 0.31 -19.80
C ASN A 54 -19.54 -0.84 -18.88
N MET A 55 -20.52 -0.62 -17.99
CA MET A 55 -21.05 -1.70 -17.14
C MET A 55 -21.77 -2.77 -17.97
N ASP A 56 -22.58 -2.39 -18.96
CA ASP A 56 -23.17 -3.35 -19.88
C ASP A 56 -22.10 -4.13 -20.66
N ALA A 57 -21.09 -3.45 -21.19
CA ALA A 57 -19.97 -4.09 -21.88
C ALA A 57 -19.17 -5.04 -20.97
N SER A 58 -19.05 -4.72 -19.68
CA SER A 58 -18.33 -5.58 -18.72
C SER A 58 -18.98 -6.95 -18.50
N LEU A 59 -20.27 -7.09 -18.79
CA LEU A 59 -21.00 -8.36 -18.69
C LEU A 59 -20.52 -9.41 -19.70
N SER A 60 -19.90 -8.97 -20.80
CA SER A 60 -19.32 -9.87 -21.81
C SER A 60 -17.99 -10.51 -21.39
N VAL A 61 -17.39 -10.04 -20.27
CA VAL A 61 -16.13 -10.57 -19.75
C VAL A 61 -16.42 -11.60 -18.67
N PRO A 62 -16.14 -12.90 -18.87
CA PRO A 62 -16.26 -13.92 -17.84
C PRO A 62 -15.14 -13.75 -16.81
N THR A 63 -15.47 -13.13 -15.69
CA THR A 63 -14.49 -12.82 -14.63
C THR A 63 -14.47 -13.86 -13.54
N ALA A 64 -13.28 -14.05 -12.94
CA ALA A 64 -13.11 -14.66 -11.63
C ALA A 64 -12.39 -13.68 -10.71
N THR A 65 -12.52 -13.90 -9.40
CA THR A 65 -11.89 -13.05 -8.38
C THR A 65 -11.15 -13.89 -7.37
N SER A 66 -9.86 -13.58 -7.20
CA SER A 66 -9.05 -14.10 -6.10
C SER A 66 -8.93 -13.05 -5.02
N GLN A 67 -8.83 -13.46 -3.75
CA GLN A 67 -8.66 -12.56 -2.60
C GLN A 67 -7.50 -13.02 -1.74
N ARG A 68 -6.77 -12.05 -1.17
CA ARG A 68 -5.74 -12.27 -0.17
C ARG A 68 -5.83 -11.23 0.93
N VAL A 69 -5.69 -11.66 2.18
CA VAL A 69 -5.63 -10.77 3.35
C VAL A 69 -4.15 -10.55 3.68
N ILE A 70 -3.73 -9.29 3.65
CA ILE A 70 -2.32 -8.89 3.79
C ILE A 70 -2.14 -8.14 5.10
N PRO A 71 -1.18 -8.54 5.97
CA PRO A 71 -0.79 -7.75 7.13
C PRO A 71 -0.17 -6.42 6.70
N VAL A 72 -0.57 -5.32 7.33
CA VAL A 72 -0.18 -3.97 6.85
C VAL A 72 0.82 -3.26 7.74
N LYS A 73 1.23 -3.83 8.87
CA LYS A 73 2.10 -3.15 9.84
C LYS A 73 3.41 -2.65 9.22
N ALA A 74 4.10 -3.47 8.42
CA ALA A 74 5.33 -3.04 7.74
C ALA A 74 5.07 -1.86 6.78
N MET A 75 3.95 -1.90 6.03
CA MET A 75 3.55 -0.81 5.14
C MET A 75 3.21 0.47 5.90
N GLU A 76 2.52 0.36 7.04
CA GLU A 76 2.17 1.50 7.90
C GLU A 76 3.40 2.19 8.47
N GLU A 77 4.36 1.40 8.99
CA GLU A 77 5.58 1.94 9.58
C GLU A 77 6.48 2.62 8.52
N ASN A 78 6.69 1.96 7.39
CA ASN A 78 7.46 2.57 6.31
C ASN A 78 6.80 3.85 5.80
N ARG A 79 5.47 3.85 5.59
CA ARG A 79 4.74 5.07 5.21
C ARG A 79 4.90 6.19 6.24
N ARG A 80 4.93 5.86 7.53
CA ARG A 80 5.12 6.85 8.61
C ARG A 80 6.51 7.49 8.54
N ILE A 81 7.57 6.66 8.37
CA ILE A 81 8.93 7.14 8.20
C ILE A 81 9.04 8.03 6.95
N LEU A 82 8.52 7.56 5.82
CA LEU A 82 8.49 8.31 4.56
C LEU A 82 7.80 9.67 4.73
N ASN A 83 6.64 9.71 5.37
CA ASN A 83 5.87 10.94 5.53
C ASN A 83 6.50 11.90 6.54
N HIS A 84 7.19 11.40 7.56
CA HIS A 84 7.95 12.26 8.47
C HIS A 84 9.09 12.97 7.71
N HIS A 85 9.84 12.25 6.89
CA HIS A 85 10.89 12.83 6.04
C HIS A 85 10.30 13.83 5.03
N ARG A 86 9.23 13.46 4.31
CA ARG A 86 8.61 14.34 3.29
C ARG A 86 8.03 15.62 3.88
N GLU A 87 7.51 15.57 5.10
CA GLU A 87 7.06 16.76 5.83
C GLU A 87 8.24 17.68 6.14
N ALA A 88 9.40 17.14 6.56
CA ALA A 88 10.61 17.92 6.81
C ALA A 88 11.12 18.63 5.56
N VAL A 89 11.02 17.99 4.38
CA VAL A 89 11.43 18.57 3.07
C VAL A 89 10.26 19.24 2.32
N ARG A 90 9.12 19.47 2.97
CA ARG A 90 7.93 20.17 2.44
C ARG A 90 7.36 19.56 1.15
N GLN A 91 7.36 18.25 1.06
CA GLN A 91 6.78 17.50 -0.06
C GLN A 91 5.43 16.88 0.30
N SER A 92 4.63 16.49 -0.73
CA SER A 92 3.33 15.82 -0.56
C SER A 92 3.48 14.48 0.17
N LYS A 93 2.47 14.09 0.97
CA LYS A 93 2.49 12.84 1.73
C LYS A 93 2.28 11.63 0.83
N ILE A 94 2.99 10.54 1.11
CA ILE A 94 2.76 9.23 0.51
C ILE A 94 1.48 8.62 1.10
N SER A 95 0.58 8.19 0.23
CA SER A 95 -0.63 7.44 0.60
C SER A 95 -0.38 5.93 0.56
N PHE A 96 -1.24 5.16 1.23
CA PHE A 96 -1.22 3.70 1.07
C PHE A 96 -1.48 3.27 -0.38
N THR A 97 -2.32 4.03 -1.09
CA THR A 97 -2.62 3.77 -2.51
C THR A 97 -1.37 3.89 -3.37
N HIS A 98 -0.46 4.84 -3.09
CA HIS A 98 0.83 4.93 -3.80
C HIS A 98 1.67 3.67 -3.62
N LEU A 99 1.78 3.16 -2.38
CA LEU A 99 2.57 1.97 -2.08
C LEU A 99 1.99 0.71 -2.73
N VAL A 100 0.66 0.54 -2.67
CA VAL A 100 0.00 -0.61 -3.30
C VAL A 100 0.07 -0.51 -4.82
N ALA A 101 -0.17 0.67 -5.40
CA ALA A 101 -0.07 0.90 -6.84
C ALA A 101 1.34 0.57 -7.36
N TRP A 102 2.35 1.03 -6.65
CA TRP A 102 3.74 0.71 -6.96
C TRP A 102 4.05 -0.78 -6.86
N ALA A 103 3.55 -1.44 -5.80
CA ALA A 103 3.72 -2.88 -5.63
C ALA A 103 3.04 -3.67 -6.76
N ILE A 104 1.87 -3.23 -7.26
CA ILE A 104 1.22 -3.82 -8.44
C ILE A 104 2.13 -3.73 -9.66
N VAL A 105 2.67 -2.54 -9.96
CA VAL A 105 3.58 -2.34 -11.10
C VAL A 105 4.79 -3.28 -11.00
N ARG A 106 5.40 -3.40 -9.81
CA ARG A 106 6.54 -4.30 -9.59
C ARG A 106 6.16 -5.78 -9.65
N ALA A 107 4.98 -6.16 -9.19
CA ALA A 107 4.49 -7.54 -9.26
C ALA A 107 4.23 -7.98 -10.71
N LEU A 108 3.76 -7.08 -11.57
CA LEU A 108 3.54 -7.35 -13.00
C LEU A 108 4.84 -7.70 -13.74
N GLY A 109 5.99 -7.21 -13.30
CA GLY A 109 7.28 -7.64 -13.84
C GLY A 109 7.54 -9.15 -13.70
N LYS A 110 6.96 -9.79 -12.67
CA LYS A 110 7.01 -11.26 -12.46
C LYS A 110 5.80 -11.99 -13.05
N HIS A 111 4.69 -11.30 -13.21
CA HIS A 111 3.41 -11.86 -13.67
C HIS A 111 2.85 -11.04 -14.85
N PRO A 112 3.58 -10.97 -16.00
CA PRO A 112 3.17 -10.14 -17.13
C PRO A 112 1.81 -10.55 -17.73
N GLY A 113 1.41 -11.81 -17.59
CA GLY A 113 0.10 -12.29 -18.04
C GLY A 113 -1.09 -11.60 -17.41
N MET A 114 -0.93 -11.04 -16.19
CA MET A 114 -1.96 -10.25 -15.52
C MET A 114 -2.21 -8.89 -16.20
N ASN A 115 -1.29 -8.43 -17.06
CA ASN A 115 -1.38 -7.19 -17.81
C ASN A 115 -1.95 -7.37 -19.23
N ASP A 116 -2.08 -8.63 -19.69
CA ASP A 116 -2.54 -8.97 -21.02
C ASP A 116 -4.06 -8.73 -21.18
N ALA A 117 -4.54 -8.73 -22.43
CA ALA A 117 -5.96 -8.57 -22.73
C ALA A 117 -6.48 -9.69 -23.63
N PHE A 118 -7.76 -10.00 -23.51
CA PHE A 118 -8.46 -10.87 -24.45
C PHE A 118 -8.99 -10.07 -25.63
N VAL A 119 -8.88 -10.62 -26.82
CA VAL A 119 -9.53 -10.11 -28.04
C VAL A 119 -10.01 -11.27 -28.88
N GLU A 120 -11.08 -11.07 -29.59
CA GLU A 120 -11.53 -11.95 -30.67
C GLU A 120 -11.18 -11.31 -31.98
N SER A 121 -10.37 -11.95 -32.81
CA SER A 121 -9.97 -11.48 -34.12
C SER A 121 -10.23 -12.56 -35.15
N GLU A 122 -10.96 -12.24 -36.21
CA GLU A 122 -11.34 -13.19 -37.26
C GLU A 122 -12.06 -14.46 -36.73
N GLY A 123 -12.91 -14.28 -35.70
CA GLY A 123 -13.64 -15.36 -35.06
C GLY A 123 -12.78 -16.30 -34.21
N ARG A 124 -11.54 -15.91 -33.90
CA ARG A 124 -10.61 -16.70 -33.07
C ARG A 124 -10.27 -16.00 -31.78
N PRO A 125 -10.32 -16.68 -30.63
CA PRO A 125 -9.87 -16.13 -29.36
C PRO A 125 -8.36 -15.92 -29.37
N GLN A 126 -7.90 -14.72 -28.98
CA GLN A 126 -6.48 -14.36 -28.94
C GLN A 126 -6.14 -13.59 -27.66
N ARG A 127 -4.89 -13.73 -27.21
CA ARG A 127 -4.30 -12.96 -26.11
C ARG A 127 -3.44 -11.84 -26.71
N VAL A 128 -3.73 -10.61 -26.33
CA VAL A 128 -2.88 -9.45 -26.65
C VAL A 128 -1.87 -9.25 -25.52
N LYS A 129 -0.61 -9.52 -25.79
CA LYS A 129 0.49 -9.20 -24.87
C LYS A 129 0.77 -7.70 -24.92
N LYS A 130 0.64 -7.03 -23.79
CA LYS A 130 0.90 -5.59 -23.68
C LYS A 130 2.34 -5.35 -23.26
N PRO A 131 3.11 -4.54 -24.03
CA PRO A 131 4.52 -4.28 -23.73
C PRO A 131 4.71 -3.42 -22.49
N HIS A 132 3.74 -2.56 -22.17
CA HIS A 132 3.83 -1.59 -21.09
C HIS A 132 2.70 -1.72 -20.08
N VAL A 133 2.95 -1.30 -18.85
CA VAL A 133 1.97 -1.20 -17.78
C VAL A 133 1.39 0.21 -17.76
N ASN A 134 0.15 0.34 -18.21
CA ASN A 134 -0.64 1.56 -18.07
C ASN A 134 -1.61 1.38 -16.92
N LEU A 135 -1.21 1.83 -15.73
CA LEU A 135 -1.96 1.61 -14.49
C LEU A 135 -3.10 2.62 -14.34
N GLY A 136 -4.32 2.17 -14.51
CA GLY A 136 -5.53 2.95 -14.23
C GLY A 136 -5.72 3.13 -12.72
N VAL A 137 -6.00 4.35 -12.30
CA VAL A 137 -6.28 4.68 -10.89
C VAL A 137 -7.69 5.21 -10.78
N ALA A 138 -8.53 4.51 -10.02
CA ALA A 138 -9.90 4.94 -9.77
C ALA A 138 -9.90 6.15 -8.82
N VAL A 139 -10.38 7.29 -9.32
CA VAL A 139 -10.50 8.56 -8.60
C VAL A 139 -11.97 8.91 -8.47
N ASP A 140 -12.43 8.94 -7.22
CA ASP A 140 -13.79 9.41 -6.91
C ASP A 140 -13.78 10.96 -6.86
N VAL A 141 -14.64 11.57 -7.65
CA VAL A 141 -14.73 13.01 -7.80
C VAL A 141 -16.14 13.47 -7.43
N THR A 142 -16.22 14.34 -6.44
CA THR A 142 -17.48 15.03 -6.10
C THR A 142 -17.62 16.29 -6.95
N LYS A 143 -18.69 16.38 -7.71
CA LYS A 143 -19.01 17.55 -8.53
C LYS A 143 -19.59 18.68 -7.69
N LYS A 144 -19.67 19.88 -8.28
CA LYS A 144 -20.22 21.08 -7.61
C LYS A 144 -21.70 20.92 -7.21
N ASP A 145 -22.44 20.07 -7.90
CA ASP A 145 -23.85 19.74 -7.61
C ASP A 145 -24.02 18.66 -6.53
N GLY A 146 -22.91 18.22 -5.89
CA GLY A 146 -22.90 17.16 -4.89
C GLY A 146 -22.93 15.74 -5.46
N SER A 147 -23.13 15.59 -6.78
CA SER A 147 -23.06 14.26 -7.41
C SER A 147 -21.63 13.73 -7.44
N ARG A 148 -21.51 12.39 -7.39
CA ARG A 148 -20.22 11.71 -7.45
C ARG A 148 -20.03 11.05 -8.82
N THR A 149 -18.81 11.08 -9.31
CA THR A 149 -18.43 10.36 -10.52
C THR A 149 -17.09 9.69 -10.32
N LEU A 150 -16.94 8.50 -10.87
CA LEU A 150 -15.69 7.75 -10.84
C LEU A 150 -14.96 7.98 -12.18
N LEU A 151 -13.71 8.44 -12.08
CA LEU A 151 -12.81 8.55 -13.22
C LEU A 151 -11.67 7.56 -13.03
N VAL A 152 -11.20 6.94 -14.12
CA VAL A 152 -10.10 5.97 -14.08
C VAL A 152 -9.01 6.36 -15.09
N PRO A 153 -8.33 7.49 -14.86
CA PRO A 153 -7.16 7.83 -15.67
C PRO A 153 -6.01 6.88 -15.39
N ASN A 154 -5.03 6.79 -16.30
CA ASN A 154 -3.91 5.88 -16.14
C ASN A 154 -2.54 6.56 -16.18
N ILE A 155 -1.60 5.98 -15.42
CA ILE A 155 -0.18 6.29 -15.47
C ILE A 155 0.41 5.45 -16.59
N LYS A 156 0.95 6.10 -17.61
CA LYS A 156 1.56 5.45 -18.76
C LYS A 156 2.94 4.91 -18.43
N ILE A 157 3.26 3.73 -18.96
CA ILE A 157 4.61 3.12 -18.90
C ILE A 157 5.14 3.15 -17.46
N ALA A 158 4.27 2.76 -16.51
CA ALA A 158 4.53 2.91 -15.08
C ALA A 158 5.73 2.08 -14.59
N GLU A 159 6.12 1.03 -15.32
CA GLU A 159 7.26 0.18 -15.00
C GLU A 159 8.61 0.86 -15.18
N GLU A 160 8.73 1.87 -16.03
CA GLU A 160 9.97 2.59 -16.31
C GLU A 160 10.26 3.72 -15.32
N LEU A 161 9.25 4.17 -14.57
CA LEU A 161 9.40 5.23 -13.59
C LEU A 161 10.16 4.75 -12.35
N ASP A 162 10.90 5.65 -11.72
CA ASP A 162 11.30 5.48 -10.32
C ASP A 162 10.13 5.84 -9.38
N PHE A 163 10.28 5.58 -8.07
CA PHE A 163 9.18 5.82 -7.14
C PHE A 163 8.85 7.31 -6.96
N ALA A 164 9.83 8.20 -7.06
CA ALA A 164 9.61 9.64 -6.93
C ALA A 164 8.82 10.18 -8.13
N GLU A 165 9.20 9.79 -9.34
CA GLU A 165 8.50 10.11 -10.58
C GLU A 165 7.09 9.53 -10.61
N PHE A 166 6.94 8.27 -10.15
CA PHE A 166 5.64 7.61 -10.05
C PHE A 166 4.68 8.38 -9.14
N VAL A 167 5.13 8.78 -7.94
CA VAL A 167 4.30 9.57 -7.01
C VAL A 167 3.94 10.93 -7.60
N ALA A 168 4.89 11.62 -8.22
CA ALA A 168 4.64 12.92 -8.85
C ALA A 168 3.60 12.81 -9.97
N THR A 169 3.72 11.78 -10.81
CA THR A 169 2.77 11.50 -11.91
C THR A 169 1.39 11.15 -11.36
N PHE A 170 1.34 10.29 -10.34
CA PHE A 170 0.09 9.90 -9.66
C PHE A 170 -0.63 11.12 -9.06
N ASP A 171 0.07 11.94 -8.28
CA ASP A 171 -0.49 13.13 -7.63
C ASP A 171 -0.99 14.16 -8.65
N ASN A 172 -0.24 14.38 -9.73
CA ASN A 172 -0.64 15.25 -10.83
C ASN A 172 -1.94 14.74 -11.51
N LEU A 173 -1.99 13.45 -11.81
CA LEU A 173 -3.13 12.80 -12.46
C LEU A 173 -4.39 12.91 -11.59
N VAL A 174 -4.30 12.58 -10.31
CA VAL A 174 -5.41 12.70 -9.34
C VAL A 174 -5.82 14.16 -9.16
N GLY A 175 -4.85 15.08 -9.12
CA GLY A 175 -5.09 16.51 -9.04
C GLY A 175 -5.85 17.05 -10.26
N LYS A 176 -5.45 16.68 -11.48
CA LYS A 176 -6.15 17.03 -12.72
C LYS A 176 -7.58 16.45 -12.73
N ALA A 177 -7.76 15.19 -12.33
CA ALA A 177 -9.08 14.57 -12.26
C ALA A 177 -10.03 15.31 -11.32
N ARG A 178 -9.56 15.68 -10.13
CA ARG A 178 -10.36 16.41 -9.12
C ARG A 178 -10.70 17.83 -9.55
N ARG A 179 -9.82 18.51 -10.30
CA ARG A 179 -10.08 19.85 -10.84
C ARG A 179 -10.92 19.82 -12.12
N GLY A 180 -11.18 18.66 -12.71
CA GLY A 180 -11.89 18.52 -13.98
C GLY A 180 -11.10 19.01 -15.20
N THR A 181 -9.77 19.05 -15.09
CA THR A 181 -8.83 19.48 -16.16
C THR A 181 -8.10 18.30 -16.79
N ILE A 182 -8.60 17.08 -16.60
CA ILE A 182 -7.98 15.87 -17.14
C ILE A 182 -8.31 15.72 -18.63
N GLU A 183 -7.32 15.38 -19.42
CA GLU A 183 -7.42 15.22 -20.86
C GLU A 183 -7.94 13.81 -21.22
N PRO A 184 -8.69 13.64 -22.33
CA PRO A 184 -9.24 12.36 -22.75
C PRO A 184 -8.18 11.26 -22.95
N GLU A 185 -6.97 11.65 -23.37
CA GLU A 185 -5.83 10.76 -23.60
C GLU A 185 -5.38 10.02 -22.34
N ALA A 186 -5.62 10.61 -21.17
CA ALA A 186 -5.31 9.99 -19.87
C ALA A 186 -6.14 8.73 -19.58
N PHE A 187 -7.24 8.52 -20.33
CA PHE A 187 -8.11 7.34 -20.15
C PHE A 187 -7.83 6.23 -21.17
N LEU A 188 -7.05 6.51 -22.21
CA LEU A 188 -6.81 5.57 -23.29
C LEU A 188 -5.73 4.55 -22.93
N GLY A 189 -5.89 3.31 -23.37
CA GLY A 189 -4.86 2.28 -23.32
C GLY A 189 -4.58 1.73 -21.91
N THR A 190 -5.47 1.89 -20.95
CA THR A 190 -5.35 1.27 -19.61
C THR A 190 -5.19 -0.24 -19.76
N SER A 191 -4.20 -0.82 -19.09
CA SER A 191 -3.92 -2.25 -19.16
C SER A 191 -4.38 -3.00 -17.90
N ILE A 192 -4.22 -2.38 -16.75
CA ILE A 192 -4.67 -2.87 -15.44
C ILE A 192 -5.19 -1.68 -14.63
N SER A 193 -6.12 -1.91 -13.72
CA SER A 193 -6.69 -0.84 -12.89
C SER A 193 -6.56 -1.14 -11.40
N LEU A 194 -6.42 -0.08 -10.60
CA LEU A 194 -6.49 -0.11 -9.14
C LEU A 194 -7.69 0.72 -8.67
N THR A 195 -8.51 0.14 -7.81
CA THR A 195 -9.59 0.83 -7.08
C THR A 195 -9.43 0.67 -5.57
N ASN A 196 -9.79 1.69 -4.80
CA ASN A 196 -9.67 1.66 -3.35
C ASN A 196 -11.01 2.02 -2.67
N PRO A 197 -11.96 1.08 -2.59
CA PRO A 197 -13.20 1.26 -1.85
C PRO A 197 -13.00 1.25 -0.31
N GLY A 198 -11.84 0.83 0.16
CA GLY A 198 -11.51 0.77 1.58
C GLY A 198 -11.49 2.12 2.30
N THR A 199 -11.33 3.23 1.56
CA THR A 199 -11.42 4.59 2.13
C THR A 199 -12.78 4.92 2.73
N LEU A 200 -13.83 4.21 2.33
CA LEU A 200 -15.20 4.33 2.84
C LEU A 200 -15.59 3.20 3.80
N GLY A 201 -14.63 2.39 4.25
CA GLY A 201 -14.85 1.30 5.18
C GLY A 201 -15.23 -0.04 4.53
N THR A 202 -15.29 -0.13 3.20
CA THR A 202 -15.55 -1.40 2.51
C THR A 202 -14.38 -2.36 2.75
N THR A 203 -14.62 -3.51 3.35
CA THR A 203 -13.56 -4.47 3.71
C THR A 203 -13.06 -5.29 2.54
N SER A 204 -13.91 -5.57 1.54
CA SER A 204 -13.57 -6.31 0.32
C SER A 204 -14.52 -5.94 -0.81
N SER A 205 -14.06 -6.01 -2.05
CA SER A 205 -14.85 -5.71 -3.24
C SER A 205 -14.39 -6.58 -4.41
N ALA A 206 -15.34 -7.01 -5.25
CA ALA A 206 -15.08 -7.66 -6.53
C ALA A 206 -15.51 -6.69 -7.66
N PRO A 207 -14.61 -5.79 -8.11
CA PRO A 207 -14.94 -4.79 -9.10
C PRO A 207 -15.21 -5.40 -10.48
N ARG A 208 -15.99 -4.70 -11.32
CA ARG A 208 -16.20 -5.10 -12.71
C ARG A 208 -14.95 -4.81 -13.54
N LEU A 209 -14.58 -5.77 -14.38
CA LEU A 209 -13.46 -5.65 -15.31
C LEU A 209 -13.95 -5.09 -16.64
N MET A 210 -13.28 -4.06 -17.12
CA MET A 210 -13.57 -3.50 -18.44
C MET A 210 -12.96 -4.35 -19.56
N PRO A 211 -13.65 -4.50 -20.71
CA PRO A 211 -13.06 -5.12 -21.89
C PRO A 211 -11.71 -4.47 -22.24
N GLY A 212 -10.74 -5.30 -22.62
CA GLY A 212 -9.40 -4.83 -22.98
C GLY A 212 -8.43 -4.64 -21.81
N GLN A 213 -8.86 -4.96 -20.60
CA GLN A 213 -7.98 -5.07 -19.41
C GLN A 213 -7.87 -6.53 -18.98
N GLY A 214 -6.68 -6.93 -18.52
CA GLY A 214 -6.45 -8.29 -18.00
C GLY A 214 -6.95 -8.47 -16.59
N CYS A 215 -6.79 -7.43 -15.75
CA CYS A 215 -7.08 -7.49 -14.33
C CYS A 215 -7.48 -6.11 -13.79
N ILE A 216 -8.26 -6.12 -12.71
CA ILE A 216 -8.49 -4.97 -11.82
C ILE A 216 -8.24 -5.40 -10.39
N VAL A 217 -7.44 -4.63 -9.67
CA VAL A 217 -7.13 -4.84 -8.26
C VAL A 217 -7.97 -3.91 -7.39
N ALA A 218 -8.57 -4.43 -6.32
CA ALA A 218 -9.25 -3.61 -5.33
C ALA A 218 -8.64 -3.81 -3.95
N THR A 219 -8.53 -2.70 -3.18
CA THR A 219 -8.06 -2.74 -1.79
C THR A 219 -9.20 -2.43 -0.83
N GLY A 220 -9.34 -3.25 0.20
CA GLY A 220 -10.30 -3.04 1.28
C GLY A 220 -9.79 -2.07 2.35
N ALA A 221 -10.66 -1.79 3.31
CA ALA A 221 -10.33 -1.03 4.50
C ALA A 221 -9.27 -1.76 5.34
N MET A 222 -8.38 -0.98 5.95
CA MET A 222 -7.40 -1.49 6.90
C MET A 222 -7.97 -1.46 8.31
N GLY A 223 -7.93 -2.62 8.98
CA GLY A 223 -8.42 -2.77 10.35
C GLY A 223 -7.87 -4.03 11.00
N TYR A 224 -8.07 -4.15 12.30
CA TYR A 224 -7.80 -5.43 12.97
C TYR A 224 -8.82 -6.48 12.51
N PRO A 225 -8.44 -7.77 12.47
CA PRO A 225 -9.40 -8.84 12.27
C PRO A 225 -10.53 -8.76 13.30
N PRO A 226 -11.79 -9.13 12.93
CA PRO A 226 -12.94 -8.96 13.79
C PRO A 226 -12.80 -9.58 15.19
N GLU A 227 -12.03 -10.64 15.29
CA GLU A 227 -11.78 -11.38 16.54
C GLU A 227 -11.03 -10.54 17.60
N TYR A 228 -10.35 -9.48 17.18
CA TYR A 228 -9.53 -8.62 18.04
C TYR A 228 -10.13 -7.24 18.29
N LEU A 229 -11.26 -6.90 17.69
CA LEU A 229 -11.85 -5.55 17.81
C LEU A 229 -12.31 -5.20 19.23
N ALA A 230 -12.62 -6.21 20.07
CA ALA A 230 -13.02 -6.02 21.45
C ALA A 230 -11.83 -5.91 22.43
N MET A 231 -10.60 -6.13 21.96
CA MET A 231 -9.42 -6.08 22.81
C MET A 231 -8.91 -4.65 22.95
N PRO A 232 -8.44 -4.24 24.16
CA PRO A 232 -7.73 -2.99 24.33
C PRO A 232 -6.50 -2.90 23.42
N GLU A 233 -6.22 -1.72 22.87
CA GLU A 233 -5.13 -1.51 21.91
C GLU A 233 -3.76 -1.94 22.48
N GLU A 234 -3.52 -1.72 23.77
CA GLU A 234 -2.29 -2.16 24.46
C GLU A 234 -2.12 -3.69 24.44
N ILE A 235 -3.21 -4.43 24.57
CA ILE A 235 -3.16 -5.90 24.49
C ILE A 235 -2.87 -6.35 23.07
N VAL A 236 -3.56 -5.76 22.09
CA VAL A 236 -3.31 -6.06 20.67
C VAL A 236 -1.85 -5.79 20.28
N ALA A 237 -1.29 -4.66 20.72
CA ALA A 237 0.10 -4.30 20.50
C ALA A 237 1.06 -5.29 21.18
N SER A 238 0.76 -5.69 22.43
CA SER A 238 1.59 -6.65 23.18
C SER A 238 1.61 -8.03 22.54
N LEU A 239 0.50 -8.44 21.92
CA LEU A 239 0.37 -9.72 21.20
C LEU A 239 1.04 -9.73 19.83
N GLY A 240 1.51 -8.60 19.34
CA GLY A 240 2.09 -8.49 18.00
C GLY A 240 1.06 -8.72 16.89
N ILE A 241 -0.19 -8.27 17.07
CA ILE A 241 -1.24 -8.42 16.08
C ILE A 241 -1.19 -7.25 15.10
N SER A 242 -1.10 -7.56 13.80
CA SER A 242 -1.16 -6.56 12.74
C SER A 242 -2.59 -6.25 12.33
N ARG A 243 -2.85 -5.00 11.98
CA ARG A 243 -3.98 -4.69 11.09
C ARG A 243 -3.79 -5.38 9.75
N VAL A 244 -4.87 -5.67 9.07
CA VAL A 244 -4.89 -6.35 7.79
C VAL A 244 -5.68 -5.55 6.75
N MET A 245 -5.39 -5.83 5.48
CA MET A 245 -6.10 -5.27 4.34
C MET A 245 -6.43 -6.42 3.38
N ALA A 246 -7.70 -6.55 2.99
CA ALA A 246 -8.05 -7.44 1.90
C ALA A 246 -7.69 -6.82 0.57
N VAL A 247 -7.05 -7.60 -0.29
CA VAL A 247 -6.74 -7.23 -1.68
C VAL A 247 -7.37 -8.27 -2.58
N THR A 248 -8.16 -7.82 -3.54
CA THR A 248 -8.80 -8.69 -4.54
C THR A 248 -8.23 -8.40 -5.91
N SER A 249 -8.13 -9.45 -6.72
CA SER A 249 -7.78 -9.40 -8.13
C SER A 249 -8.93 -10.02 -8.91
N THR A 250 -9.67 -9.21 -9.66
CA THR A 250 -10.69 -9.65 -10.60
C THR A 250 -10.09 -9.63 -11.99
N TYR A 251 -10.16 -10.73 -12.71
CA TYR A 251 -9.45 -10.95 -13.96
C TYR A 251 -10.32 -11.63 -15.02
N ASP A 252 -9.94 -11.49 -16.29
CA ASP A 252 -10.56 -12.17 -17.42
C ASP A 252 -10.14 -13.64 -17.42
N HIS A 253 -11.08 -14.53 -17.05
CA HIS A 253 -10.79 -15.96 -16.87
C HIS A 253 -10.56 -16.70 -18.20
N ARG A 254 -10.73 -16.04 -19.34
CA ARG A 254 -10.35 -16.60 -20.65
C ARG A 254 -8.84 -16.64 -20.86
N ILE A 255 -8.09 -15.73 -20.19
CA ILE A 255 -6.64 -15.57 -20.38
C ILE A 255 -5.83 -15.69 -19.09
N VAL A 256 -6.41 -15.44 -17.92
CA VAL A 256 -5.76 -15.57 -16.62
C VAL A 256 -6.39 -16.71 -15.85
N GLN A 257 -5.55 -17.58 -15.28
CA GLN A 257 -5.98 -18.68 -14.43
C GLN A 257 -5.90 -18.33 -12.94
N GLY A 258 -6.70 -19.01 -12.11
CA GLY A 258 -6.73 -18.77 -10.66
C GLY A 258 -5.37 -18.90 -9.99
N ALA A 259 -4.55 -19.87 -10.42
CA ALA A 259 -3.19 -20.05 -9.91
C ALA A 259 -2.28 -18.83 -10.22
N GLU A 260 -2.40 -18.25 -11.42
CA GLU A 260 -1.63 -17.05 -11.82
C GLU A 260 -2.04 -15.84 -10.99
N SER A 261 -3.35 -15.60 -10.82
CA SER A 261 -3.87 -14.55 -9.97
C SER A 261 -3.47 -14.74 -8.49
N GLY A 262 -3.50 -15.97 -7.99
CA GLY A 262 -3.04 -16.30 -6.63
C GLY A 262 -1.56 -16.01 -6.44
N ALA A 263 -0.70 -16.38 -7.40
CA ALA A 263 0.73 -16.10 -7.38
C ALA A 263 1.04 -14.60 -7.49
N PHE A 264 0.30 -13.87 -8.31
CA PHE A 264 0.38 -12.40 -8.40
C PHE A 264 0.07 -11.75 -7.04
N LEU A 265 -1.02 -12.14 -6.37
CA LEU A 265 -1.37 -11.62 -5.04
C LEU A 265 -0.36 -12.04 -3.97
N ALA A 266 0.27 -13.22 -4.08
CA ALA A 266 1.35 -13.63 -3.20
C ALA A 266 2.58 -12.71 -3.38
N THR A 267 2.99 -12.45 -4.61
CA THR A 267 4.09 -11.53 -4.91
C THR A 267 3.78 -10.11 -4.41
N LEU A 268 2.54 -9.65 -4.57
CA LEU A 268 2.11 -8.34 -4.05
C LEU A 268 2.25 -8.27 -2.52
N GLN A 269 1.82 -9.32 -1.80
CA GLN A 269 2.01 -9.44 -0.36
C GLN A 269 3.48 -9.37 0.02
N ASP A 270 4.33 -10.18 -0.63
CA ASP A 270 5.75 -10.26 -0.32
C ASP A 270 6.42 -8.89 -0.49
N LEU A 271 6.11 -8.15 -1.54
CA LEU A 271 6.59 -6.78 -1.75
C LEU A 271 6.13 -5.84 -0.62
N LEU A 272 4.85 -5.85 -0.27
CA LEU A 272 4.29 -5.00 0.79
C LEU A 272 4.82 -5.36 2.18
N LEU A 273 5.30 -6.60 2.38
CA LEU A 273 6.00 -7.03 3.58
C LEU A 273 7.50 -6.67 3.57
N GLY A 274 8.03 -6.15 2.45
CA GLY A 274 9.40 -5.68 2.32
C GLY A 274 10.35 -6.63 1.59
N ALA A 275 9.84 -7.72 1.01
CA ALA A 275 10.69 -8.64 0.28
C ALA A 275 11.33 -7.99 -0.97
N GLY A 276 12.48 -8.52 -1.37
CA GLY A 276 13.17 -8.13 -2.59
C GLY A 276 13.67 -6.69 -2.62
N GLY A 277 13.89 -6.06 -1.48
CA GLY A 277 14.37 -4.68 -1.40
C GLY A 277 13.32 -3.66 -1.87
N PHE A 278 12.03 -3.95 -1.67
CA PHE A 278 10.93 -3.08 -2.13
C PHE A 278 10.99 -1.69 -1.49
N TYR A 279 11.07 -1.63 -0.16
CA TYR A 279 11.14 -0.36 0.56
C TYR A 279 12.52 0.30 0.46
N GLU A 280 13.60 -0.48 0.38
CA GLU A 280 14.96 0.05 0.19
C GLU A 280 15.06 0.88 -1.08
N ARG A 281 14.43 0.43 -2.18
CA ARG A 281 14.34 1.20 -3.42
C ARG A 281 13.53 2.48 -3.24
N ILE A 282 12.35 2.39 -2.60
CA ILE A 282 11.49 3.55 -2.32
C ILE A 282 12.25 4.60 -1.48
N PHE A 283 12.95 4.16 -0.43
CA PHE A 283 13.70 5.06 0.45
C PHE A 283 14.87 5.73 -0.30
N ARG A 284 15.58 4.98 -1.13
CA ARG A 284 16.65 5.52 -1.98
C ARG A 284 16.10 6.54 -2.98
N ASP A 285 15.03 6.24 -3.70
CA ASP A 285 14.44 7.10 -4.73
C ASP A 285 13.91 8.41 -4.12
N LEU A 286 13.46 8.36 -2.87
CA LEU A 286 13.01 9.52 -2.09
C LEU A 286 14.11 10.15 -1.21
N LYS A 287 15.35 9.66 -1.28
CA LYS A 287 16.51 10.12 -0.48
C LYS A 287 16.25 10.12 1.03
N VAL A 288 15.54 9.12 1.55
CA VAL A 288 15.22 8.99 2.99
C VAL A 288 16.44 8.45 3.74
N PRO A 289 16.98 9.17 4.75
CA PRO A 289 18.21 8.80 5.46
C PRO A 289 17.98 7.76 6.57
N HIS A 290 17.03 6.85 6.36
CA HIS A 290 16.69 5.80 7.32
C HIS A 290 16.59 4.46 6.61
N ARG A 291 16.78 3.36 7.36
CA ARG A 291 16.47 2.03 6.86
C ARG A 291 14.97 1.78 6.94
N PRO A 292 14.38 1.10 5.94
CA PRO A 292 13.01 0.66 6.02
C PRO A 292 12.82 -0.46 7.05
N VAL A 293 11.61 -0.56 7.54
CA VAL A 293 11.16 -1.66 8.39
C VAL A 293 10.72 -2.82 7.48
N VAL A 294 11.17 -4.03 7.79
CA VAL A 294 10.80 -5.25 7.09
C VAL A 294 9.94 -6.12 8.00
N TRP A 295 8.99 -6.84 7.41
CA TRP A 295 8.19 -7.81 8.14
C TRP A 295 9.04 -8.96 8.65
N GLU A 296 8.89 -9.25 9.93
CA GLU A 296 9.47 -10.44 10.56
C GLU A 296 8.51 -10.98 11.63
N PRO A 297 8.55 -12.27 11.95
CA PRO A 297 7.78 -12.82 13.05
C PRO A 297 8.13 -12.14 14.37
N ASP A 298 7.12 -11.94 15.24
CA ASP A 298 7.37 -11.48 16.59
C ASP A 298 8.10 -12.58 17.38
N ARG A 299 9.34 -12.32 17.76
CA ARG A 299 10.18 -13.27 18.49
C ARG A 299 9.93 -13.25 20.00
N ASN A 300 9.19 -12.23 20.48
CA ASN A 300 9.00 -11.98 21.91
C ASN A 300 7.55 -11.67 22.27
N PRO A 301 6.58 -12.58 21.98
CA PRO A 301 5.23 -12.37 22.46
C PRO A 301 5.19 -12.51 24.00
N PRO A 302 4.70 -11.50 24.74
CA PRO A 302 4.74 -11.46 26.21
C PRO A 302 3.95 -12.56 26.92
N LEU A 303 3.19 -13.37 26.18
CA LEU A 303 2.33 -14.43 26.72
C LEU A 303 3.02 -15.80 26.85
N LEU A 304 4.19 -15.99 26.25
CA LEU A 304 4.93 -17.26 26.32
C LEU A 304 5.89 -17.19 27.51
N GLY A 305 5.49 -17.73 28.66
CA GLY A 305 6.19 -17.63 29.93
C GLY A 305 7.66 -18.11 29.91
N GLY A 306 8.49 -17.51 30.74
CA GLY A 306 9.86 -17.93 31.10
C GLY A 306 10.98 -17.19 30.36
N SER A 307 11.22 -17.45 29.08
CA SER A 307 12.29 -16.79 28.30
C SER A 307 11.95 -15.34 27.93
N SER A 308 10.67 -15.03 27.75
CA SER A 308 10.20 -13.69 27.35
C SER A 308 10.48 -12.60 28.39
N ARG A 309 10.62 -12.96 29.69
CA ARG A 309 10.90 -11.97 30.75
C ARG A 309 12.34 -11.47 30.71
N LEU A 310 13.30 -12.33 30.44
CA LEU A 310 14.73 -11.95 30.29
C LEU A 310 14.90 -11.07 29.04
N GLU A 311 14.32 -11.45 27.92
CA GLU A 311 14.39 -10.68 26.67
C GLU A 311 13.71 -9.30 26.81
N THR A 312 12.60 -9.22 27.57
CA THR A 312 11.96 -7.95 27.89
C THR A 312 12.87 -7.06 28.75
N VAL A 313 13.57 -7.64 29.73
CA VAL A 313 14.54 -6.91 30.55
C VAL A 313 15.73 -6.48 29.72
N GLU A 314 16.26 -7.34 28.86
CA GLU A 314 17.36 -6.99 27.95
C GLU A 314 16.98 -5.87 27.00
N LYS A 315 15.79 -5.91 26.38
CA LYS A 315 15.30 -4.82 25.55
C LYS A 315 15.14 -3.53 26.36
N GLN A 316 14.58 -3.61 27.57
CA GLN A 316 14.50 -2.45 28.46
C GLN A 316 15.89 -1.87 28.78
N ALA A 317 16.89 -2.71 28.99
CA ALA A 317 18.26 -2.25 29.26
C ALA A 317 18.89 -1.54 28.03
N ARG A 318 18.49 -1.92 26.80
CA ARG A 318 19.04 -1.34 25.56
C ARG A 318 18.40 -0.02 25.16
N ILE A 319 17.24 0.37 25.76
CA ILE A 319 16.57 1.63 25.39
C ILE A 319 17.37 2.86 25.85
N LEU A 320 17.97 2.81 27.02
CA LEU A 320 18.76 3.92 27.55
C LEU A 320 20.03 4.18 26.73
N PRO A 321 20.82 3.17 26.34
CA PRO A 321 21.87 3.34 25.35
C PRO A 321 21.39 3.93 24.03
N LEU A 322 20.28 3.47 23.47
CA LEU A 322 19.73 4.03 22.24
C LEU A 322 19.41 5.52 22.38
N ILE A 323 18.74 5.92 23.46
CA ILE A 323 18.45 7.34 23.78
C ILE A 323 19.76 8.13 23.85
N ASN A 324 20.77 7.59 24.56
CA ASN A 324 22.06 8.27 24.72
C ASN A 324 22.80 8.42 23.38
N PHE A 325 22.76 7.42 22.50
CA PHE A 325 23.39 7.53 21.18
C PHE A 325 22.75 8.64 20.33
N TYR A 326 21.44 8.82 20.37
CA TYR A 326 20.80 9.97 19.71
C TYR A 326 21.25 11.30 20.30
N ARG A 327 21.42 11.42 21.62
CA ARG A 327 21.92 12.63 22.28
C ARG A 327 23.37 12.96 21.89
N VAL A 328 24.19 11.93 21.68
CA VAL A 328 25.63 12.09 21.33
C VAL A 328 25.82 12.28 19.82
N ARG A 329 25.08 11.54 18.99
CA ARG A 329 25.35 11.39 17.55
C ARG A 329 24.16 11.71 16.63
N GLY A 330 23.02 12.11 17.19
CA GLY A 330 21.83 12.41 16.39
C GLY A 330 22.07 13.51 15.36
N HIS A 331 22.95 14.46 15.64
CA HIS A 331 23.35 15.52 14.72
C HIS A 331 23.98 15.00 13.42
N LEU A 332 24.56 13.78 13.39
CA LEU A 332 25.09 13.17 12.17
C LEU A 332 23.99 12.81 11.15
N LEU A 333 22.76 12.68 11.61
CA LEU A 333 21.58 12.48 10.74
C LEU A 333 20.78 13.77 10.53
N ALA A 334 21.25 14.90 11.05
CA ALA A 334 20.58 16.17 10.88
C ALA A 334 20.71 16.65 9.43
N ASP A 335 19.60 17.19 8.90
CA ASP A 335 19.55 17.77 7.56
C ASP A 335 20.05 19.22 7.62
N LEU A 336 21.37 19.38 7.57
CA LEU A 336 22.07 20.66 7.68
C LEU A 336 22.40 21.26 6.31
N ASP A 337 22.16 20.54 5.21
CA ASP A 337 22.42 21.02 3.85
C ASP A 337 21.20 21.78 3.30
N PRO A 338 21.24 23.11 3.18
CA PRO A 338 20.13 23.89 2.64
C PRO A 338 19.91 23.66 1.14
N LEU A 339 20.90 23.10 0.44
CA LEU A 339 20.82 22.80 -1.00
C LEU A 339 20.25 21.41 -1.25
N GLY A 340 20.22 20.52 -0.24
CA GLY A 340 19.69 19.16 -0.35
C GLY A 340 20.50 18.25 -1.29
N VAL A 341 21.79 18.55 -1.46
CA VAL A 341 22.70 17.79 -2.34
C VAL A 341 23.13 16.50 -1.66
N ASP A 342 23.45 16.59 -0.37
CA ASP A 342 23.93 15.46 0.41
C ASP A 342 22.82 14.80 1.21
N THR A 343 22.78 13.48 1.18
CA THR A 343 21.92 12.67 2.06
C THR A 343 22.74 12.23 3.26
N PRO A 344 22.31 12.44 4.51
CA PRO A 344 23.02 11.97 5.68
C PRO A 344 23.33 10.46 5.58
N PRO A 345 24.55 10.02 5.93
CA PRO A 345 24.92 8.62 5.84
C PRO A 345 24.16 7.79 6.90
N TYR A 346 23.92 6.51 6.59
CA TYR A 346 23.38 5.58 7.57
C TYR A 346 24.33 5.45 8.78
N HIS A 347 23.76 5.50 10.00
CA HIS A 347 24.50 5.32 11.24
C HIS A 347 23.90 4.18 12.07
N ALA A 348 24.64 3.08 12.22
CA ALA A 348 24.17 1.86 12.88
C ALA A 348 23.71 2.08 14.34
N GLU A 349 24.39 2.93 15.10
CA GLU A 349 24.04 3.22 16.50
C GLU A 349 22.77 4.07 16.69
N LEU A 350 22.24 4.63 15.60
CA LEU A 350 20.98 5.36 15.57
C LEU A 350 19.84 4.52 14.95
N ASP A 351 20.12 3.27 14.60
CA ASP A 351 19.14 2.33 14.07
C ASP A 351 18.65 1.40 15.19
N PRO A 352 17.36 1.43 15.55
CA PRO A 352 16.77 0.55 16.56
C PRO A 352 17.02 -0.94 16.30
N ALA A 353 17.12 -1.35 15.02
CA ALA A 353 17.37 -2.74 14.66
C ALA A 353 18.73 -3.24 15.19
N THR A 354 19.74 -2.38 15.29
CA THR A 354 21.06 -2.71 15.90
C THR A 354 20.94 -3.11 17.37
N PHE A 355 19.91 -2.60 18.06
CA PHE A 355 19.62 -2.93 19.45
C PHE A 355 18.65 -4.12 19.59
N GLY A 356 18.32 -4.79 18.47
CA GLY A 356 17.41 -5.94 18.45
C GLY A 356 15.94 -5.58 18.57
N TYR A 357 15.56 -4.30 18.33
CA TYR A 357 14.16 -3.91 18.22
C TYR A 357 13.62 -4.24 16.84
N THR A 358 12.38 -4.71 16.83
CA THR A 358 11.63 -5.08 15.61
C THR A 358 10.44 -4.16 15.43
N LEU A 359 9.72 -4.35 14.32
CA LEU A 359 8.48 -3.61 14.07
C LEU A 359 7.41 -3.82 15.16
N TRP A 360 7.50 -4.93 15.90
CA TRP A 360 6.55 -5.27 16.97
C TRP A 360 6.81 -4.49 18.26
N ASP A 361 8.05 -4.08 18.46
CA ASP A 361 8.43 -3.32 19.66
C ASP A 361 8.00 -1.85 19.58
N LEU A 362 7.67 -1.35 18.39
CA LEU A 362 7.35 0.06 18.19
C LEU A 362 6.18 0.57 19.04
N ASP A 363 5.19 -0.28 19.32
CA ASP A 363 4.02 0.08 20.12
C ASP A 363 4.11 -0.43 21.58
N ARG A 364 5.24 -1.05 21.97
CA ARG A 364 5.53 -1.48 23.34
C ARG A 364 6.11 -0.34 24.16
N LYS A 365 5.72 -0.26 25.43
CA LYS A 365 6.16 0.77 26.37
C LYS A 365 7.50 0.39 27.03
N PHE A 366 8.37 1.39 27.16
CA PHE A 366 9.67 1.30 27.81
C PHE A 366 9.86 2.42 28.82
N VAL A 367 10.67 2.17 29.85
CA VAL A 367 11.12 3.20 30.79
C VAL A 367 12.14 4.08 30.08
N THR A 368 11.95 5.40 30.09
CA THR A 368 12.77 6.34 29.32
C THR A 368 13.76 7.13 30.14
N ASN A 369 13.68 7.03 31.47
CA ASN A 369 14.45 7.86 32.39
C ASN A 369 14.26 9.37 32.14
N GLY A 370 12.99 9.78 31.97
CA GLY A 370 12.60 11.20 31.89
C GLY A 370 12.73 11.84 30.52
N LEU A 371 12.85 11.09 29.42
CA LEU A 371 12.89 11.63 28.05
C LEU A 371 11.68 12.56 27.79
N ALA A 372 11.94 13.81 27.45
CA ALA A 372 10.90 14.85 27.24
C ALA A 372 9.90 14.94 28.43
N GLY A 373 10.37 14.71 29.67
CA GLY A 373 9.55 14.75 30.87
C GLY A 373 8.63 13.55 31.08
N ARG A 374 8.83 12.43 30.38
CA ARG A 374 8.03 11.22 30.49
C ARG A 374 8.86 10.07 31.04
N ASP A 375 8.33 9.37 32.03
CA ASP A 375 8.99 8.18 32.60
C ASP A 375 8.82 6.93 31.73
N HIS A 376 7.71 6.85 30.99
CA HIS A 376 7.38 5.75 30.11
C HIS A 376 6.88 6.29 28.76
N ALA A 377 7.32 5.65 27.67
CA ALA A 377 6.83 5.92 26.33
C ALA A 377 6.95 4.67 25.45
N THR A 378 6.19 4.60 24.38
CA THR A 378 6.38 3.56 23.36
C THR A 378 7.69 3.80 22.62
N LEU A 379 8.30 2.74 22.06
CA LEU A 379 9.51 2.89 21.24
C LEU A 379 9.29 3.90 20.11
N ARG A 380 8.10 3.90 19.53
CA ARG A 380 7.68 4.86 18.50
C ARG A 380 7.79 6.30 18.99
N GLU A 381 7.20 6.62 20.16
CA GLU A 381 7.24 7.97 20.73
C GLU A 381 8.68 8.37 21.09
N ILE A 382 9.47 7.42 21.62
CA ILE A 382 10.90 7.63 21.92
C ILE A 382 11.64 8.03 20.64
N LEU A 383 11.50 7.24 19.56
CA LEU A 383 12.17 7.51 18.30
C LEU A 383 11.69 8.82 17.66
N GLU A 384 10.41 9.14 17.79
CA GLU A 384 9.85 10.39 17.28
C GLU A 384 10.46 11.61 18.00
N VAL A 385 10.51 11.58 19.33
CA VAL A 385 11.14 12.64 20.11
C VAL A 385 12.61 12.79 19.74
N LEU A 386 13.35 11.69 19.71
CA LEU A 386 14.79 11.70 19.43
C LEU A 386 15.10 12.24 18.02
N ARG A 387 14.39 11.74 17.01
CA ARG A 387 14.58 12.18 15.61
C ARG A 387 14.20 13.63 15.41
N GLN A 388 13.08 14.08 16.00
CA GLN A 388 12.66 15.47 15.89
C GLN A 388 13.61 16.41 16.60
N THR A 389 14.17 16.01 17.75
CA THR A 389 15.07 16.84 18.54
C THR A 389 16.48 16.89 17.94
N TYR A 390 17.03 15.73 17.54
CA TYR A 390 18.46 15.62 17.25
C TYR A 390 18.80 15.40 15.78
N CYS A 391 17.82 15.00 14.95
CA CYS A 391 18.02 14.73 13.52
C CYS A 391 17.23 15.71 12.61
N GLY A 392 16.83 16.87 13.15
CA GLY A 392 16.09 17.89 12.40
C GLY A 392 17.00 18.81 11.57
N LYS A 393 16.59 20.08 11.46
CA LYS A 393 17.35 21.13 10.77
C LYS A 393 18.45 21.79 11.62
N VAL A 394 18.63 21.35 12.86
CA VAL A 394 19.61 21.86 13.81
C VAL A 394 20.42 20.69 14.34
N GLY A 395 21.73 20.73 14.16
CA GLY A 395 22.67 19.81 14.79
C GLY A 395 23.02 20.30 16.19
N ALA A 396 22.79 19.45 17.22
CA ALA A 396 23.08 19.77 18.61
C ALA A 396 24.20 18.88 19.16
N GLU A 397 25.30 19.47 19.53
CA GLU A 397 26.45 18.81 20.18
C GLU A 397 26.65 19.43 21.58
N PHE A 398 26.15 18.79 22.62
CA PHE A 398 26.16 19.31 23.99
C PHE A 398 26.61 18.28 25.04
N MET A 399 26.75 17.04 24.65
CA MET A 399 27.08 15.96 25.60
C MET A 399 28.51 16.06 26.18
N ASN A 400 29.37 16.89 25.59
CA ASN A 400 30.70 17.24 26.04
C ASN A 400 30.72 18.20 27.25
N ILE A 401 29.60 18.84 27.57
CA ILE A 401 29.47 19.72 28.73
C ILE A 401 29.76 18.93 30.01
N GLN A 402 30.71 19.40 30.84
CA GLN A 402 31.14 18.72 32.05
C GLN A 402 30.17 18.94 33.22
N ASP A 403 29.55 20.10 33.31
CA ASP A 403 28.58 20.44 34.34
C ASP A 403 27.27 19.64 34.14
N PRO A 404 26.86 18.76 35.04
CA PRO A 404 25.67 17.93 34.89
C PRO A 404 24.37 18.74 34.89
N GLU A 405 24.29 19.85 35.63
CA GLU A 405 23.09 20.67 35.75
C GLU A 405 22.85 21.45 34.43
N GLN A 406 23.89 22.04 33.89
CA GLN A 406 23.83 22.73 32.59
C GLN A 406 23.45 21.74 31.45
N LYS A 407 24.11 20.58 31.45
CA LYS A 407 23.82 19.53 30.48
C LYS A 407 22.35 19.10 30.54
N LYS A 408 21.87 18.83 31.77
CA LYS A 408 20.47 18.44 31.98
C LYS A 408 19.50 19.53 31.57
N TRP A 409 19.81 20.78 31.91
CA TRP A 409 18.95 21.91 31.55
C TRP A 409 18.80 22.05 30.03
N LEU A 410 19.89 21.97 29.26
CA LEU A 410 19.84 21.98 27.79
C LEU A 410 19.04 20.83 27.23
N MET A 411 19.30 19.61 27.71
CA MET A 411 18.63 18.40 27.30
C MET A 411 17.11 18.50 27.50
N ASP A 412 16.68 18.89 28.72
CA ASP A 412 15.26 19.02 29.05
C ASP A 412 14.56 20.09 28.16
N ARG A 413 15.25 21.19 27.88
CA ARG A 413 14.72 22.25 26.97
C ARG A 413 14.59 21.77 25.54
N MET A 414 15.61 21.14 24.97
CA MET A 414 15.60 20.65 23.60
C MET A 414 14.55 19.55 23.40
N GLU A 415 14.49 18.58 24.33
CA GLU A 415 13.59 17.43 24.23
C GLU A 415 12.13 17.81 24.43
N SER A 416 11.83 18.76 25.34
CA SER A 416 10.45 19.18 25.60
C SER A 416 9.83 19.92 24.41
N CYS A 417 10.57 20.78 23.72
CA CYS A 417 10.11 21.52 22.55
C CYS A 417 10.51 20.85 21.22
N ARG A 418 11.27 19.73 21.25
CA ARG A 418 11.79 19.03 20.07
C ARG A 418 12.57 19.93 19.11
N ASN A 419 13.34 20.87 19.66
CA ASN A 419 14.04 21.94 18.93
C ASN A 419 13.13 22.76 17.99
N ARG A 420 11.83 22.87 18.29
CA ARG A 420 10.89 23.70 17.56
C ARG A 420 10.50 24.87 18.47
N ALA A 421 11.02 26.03 18.18
CA ALA A 421 10.59 27.24 18.85
C ALA A 421 9.17 27.61 18.43
N THR A 422 8.28 27.80 19.40
CA THR A 422 6.98 28.45 19.17
C THR A 422 7.18 29.92 19.51
N LEU A 423 7.50 30.71 18.49
CA LEU A 423 7.65 32.16 18.66
C LEU A 423 6.28 32.81 18.66
N SER A 424 6.08 33.82 19.51
CA SER A 424 4.92 34.69 19.43
C SER A 424 5.06 35.66 18.24
N VAL A 425 3.97 36.33 17.87
CA VAL A 425 4.00 37.32 16.75
C VAL A 425 4.92 38.49 17.05
N GLU A 426 5.28 38.73 18.32
CA GLU A 426 6.15 39.80 18.77
C GLU A 426 7.63 39.38 18.92
N GLU A 427 7.93 38.08 18.87
CA GLU A 427 9.27 37.48 18.90
C GLU A 427 9.72 37.12 17.48
#